data_56bb2f04d55ace657bd3bb9e6e144d28
#
_entry.id   56bb2f04d55ace657bd3bb9e6e144d28
#
_cell.length_a   1.000
_cell.length_b   1.000
_cell.length_c   1.000
_cell.angle_alpha   90.00
_cell.angle_beta   90.00
_cell.angle_gamma   90.00
#
_symmetry.space_group_name_H-M   'P 1'
#
loop_
_entity.id
_entity.type
_entity.pdbx_description
1 polymer ?
#
loop_
_entity_poly.entity_id
_entity_poly.type
_entity_poly.pdbx_seq_one_letter_code
_entity_poly.pdbx_strand_id
1 'polypeptide(L)'
;MLRFSTLKKKPSHFKSFTGFTPEEFENLVAEIETDWKKLKLTFYKPSKQRQRKVGGGRNPKLITVEDQLLLTLVWVKLYCTNCLLEYLFGIDETRIKQYRTRIEPLLQNFQLLAKDKRKKIRTLEELRRMIPDLDEIIGDSTEQQILRPEKKRRQKKYYSGKKKHHTIKTQLIIDKHGRILDISESVEGKKSDYKLLQASGVLKWVRNLKLYLDSGYQGINSDFPELDATIPRKKPRGKPQSRSNKIFNKKLSRIRVKVENTIAKLKKFRVLSEKYRHNLKEYNSIFRMVASLINFRTQQRNFC
;
A
#
# COMPACT_ATOMS: atom_id res chain seq x y z
N MET A 1 -15.95 -24.31 -8.10
CA MET A 1 -15.73 -22.85 -8.20
C MET A 1 -15.39 -22.31 -6.82
N LEU A 2 -14.37 -21.45 -6.73
CA LEU A 2 -13.94 -20.86 -5.46
C LEU A 2 -14.97 -19.85 -4.97
N ARG A 3 -15.46 -20.03 -3.72
CA ARG A 3 -16.40 -19.13 -3.03
C ARG A 3 -15.97 -18.96 -1.57
N PHE A 4 -16.35 -17.85 -0.95
CA PHE A 4 -16.08 -17.62 0.46
C PHE A 4 -16.62 -18.75 1.34
N SER A 5 -17.86 -19.14 1.14
CA SER A 5 -18.54 -20.21 1.91
C SER A 5 -17.82 -21.56 1.87
N THR A 6 -17.14 -21.88 0.76
CA THR A 6 -16.38 -23.13 0.62
C THR A 6 -14.95 -23.00 1.15
N LEU A 7 -14.28 -21.88 0.86
CA LEU A 7 -12.87 -21.70 1.23
C LEU A 7 -12.69 -21.47 2.74
N LYS A 8 -13.64 -20.80 3.42
CA LYS A 8 -13.56 -20.56 4.87
C LYS A 8 -13.51 -21.83 5.70
N LYS A 9 -14.02 -22.96 5.19
CA LYS A 9 -13.92 -24.28 5.82
C LYS A 9 -12.48 -24.83 5.86
N LYS A 10 -11.54 -24.19 5.15
CA LYS A 10 -10.11 -24.57 5.10
C LYS A 10 -9.23 -23.37 5.49
N PRO A 11 -9.10 -23.01 6.80
CA PRO A 11 -8.46 -21.78 7.25
C PRO A 11 -7.01 -21.60 6.79
N SER A 12 -6.22 -22.67 6.70
CA SER A 12 -4.84 -22.62 6.19
C SER A 12 -4.77 -22.22 4.72
N HIS A 13 -5.62 -22.79 3.89
CA HIS A 13 -5.73 -22.43 2.47
C HIS A 13 -6.29 -21.02 2.31
N PHE A 14 -7.29 -20.65 3.12
CA PHE A 14 -7.86 -19.31 3.11
C PHE A 14 -6.77 -18.26 3.37
N LYS A 15 -5.98 -18.43 4.42
CA LYS A 15 -4.87 -17.54 4.76
C LYS A 15 -3.77 -17.52 3.69
N SER A 16 -3.47 -18.67 3.10
CA SER A 16 -2.49 -18.77 2.00
C SER A 16 -2.94 -17.97 0.78
N PHE A 17 -4.22 -18.06 0.40
CA PHE A 17 -4.76 -17.44 -0.82
C PHE A 17 -5.08 -15.95 -0.65
N THR A 18 -5.48 -15.52 0.54
CA THR A 18 -5.93 -14.14 0.79
C THR A 18 -4.93 -13.30 1.59
N GLY A 19 -4.11 -13.95 2.42
CA GLY A 19 -3.27 -13.29 3.44
C GLY A 19 -4.00 -12.98 4.74
N PHE A 20 -5.28 -13.36 4.88
CA PHE A 20 -6.16 -13.11 6.04
C PHE A 20 -6.63 -14.42 6.64
N THR A 21 -6.95 -14.44 7.93
CA THR A 21 -7.76 -15.51 8.52
C THR A 21 -9.22 -15.33 8.11
N PRO A 22 -10.08 -16.37 8.21
CA PRO A 22 -11.51 -16.21 7.96
C PRO A 22 -12.14 -15.11 8.83
N GLU A 23 -11.78 -15.03 10.09
CA GLU A 23 -12.25 -14.02 11.04
C GLU A 23 -11.80 -12.60 10.66
N GLU A 24 -10.47 -12.39 10.39
CA GLU A 24 -9.97 -11.11 9.89
C GLU A 24 -10.70 -10.68 8.61
N PHE A 25 -11.09 -11.64 7.76
CA PHE A 25 -11.83 -11.37 6.53
C PHE A 25 -13.28 -10.98 6.80
N GLU A 26 -13.99 -11.68 7.69
CA GLU A 26 -15.37 -11.34 8.07
C GLU A 26 -15.45 -9.94 8.70
N ASN A 27 -14.49 -9.59 9.55
CA ASN A 27 -14.36 -8.22 10.09
C ASN A 27 -14.15 -7.19 8.97
N LEU A 28 -13.32 -7.51 7.96
CA LEU A 28 -13.09 -6.63 6.82
C LEU A 28 -14.36 -6.48 5.96
N VAL A 29 -15.14 -7.55 5.79
CA VAL A 29 -16.45 -7.50 5.10
C VAL A 29 -17.40 -6.58 5.85
N ALA A 30 -17.54 -6.74 7.17
CA ALA A 30 -18.42 -5.91 7.98
C ALA A 30 -18.13 -4.41 7.82
N GLU A 31 -16.85 -4.04 7.80
CA GLU A 31 -16.42 -2.65 7.60
C GLU A 31 -16.79 -2.07 6.23
N ILE A 32 -16.72 -2.86 5.16
CA ILE A 32 -16.96 -2.36 3.80
C ILE A 32 -18.40 -2.57 3.31
N GLU A 33 -19.22 -3.38 3.97
CA GLU A 33 -20.52 -3.81 3.48
C GLU A 33 -21.48 -2.64 3.24
N THR A 34 -21.54 -1.70 4.17
CA THR A 34 -22.40 -0.52 4.07
C THR A 34 -22.04 0.35 2.86
N ASP A 35 -20.76 0.62 2.67
CA ASP A 35 -20.30 1.43 1.55
C ASP A 35 -20.38 0.66 0.22
N TRP A 36 -20.22 -0.66 0.26
CA TRP A 36 -20.47 -1.50 -0.91
C TRP A 36 -21.93 -1.46 -1.35
N LYS A 37 -22.90 -1.50 -0.40
CA LYS A 37 -24.33 -1.36 -0.71
C LYS A 37 -24.63 -0.02 -1.37
N LYS A 38 -24.08 1.09 -0.85
CA LYS A 38 -24.20 2.42 -1.46
C LYS A 38 -23.58 2.45 -2.87
N LEU A 39 -22.35 1.94 -3.01
CA LEU A 39 -21.64 1.89 -4.28
C LEU A 39 -22.39 1.04 -5.32
N LYS A 40 -23.00 -0.08 -4.91
CA LYS A 40 -23.80 -0.93 -5.79
C LYS A 40 -24.95 -0.16 -6.45
N LEU A 41 -25.58 0.77 -5.73
CA LEU A 41 -26.67 1.60 -6.27
C LEU A 41 -26.17 2.55 -7.37
N THR A 42 -24.92 3.04 -7.29
CA THR A 42 -24.35 3.96 -8.31
C THR A 42 -24.06 3.29 -9.63
N PHE A 43 -23.93 1.96 -9.69
CA PHE A 43 -23.74 1.22 -10.94
C PHE A 43 -25.00 1.19 -11.81
N TYR A 44 -26.13 1.49 -11.22
CA TYR A 44 -27.41 1.54 -11.90
C TYR A 44 -27.76 2.99 -12.21
N LYS A 45 -27.17 3.55 -13.29
CA LYS A 45 -27.55 4.90 -13.73
C LYS A 45 -29.05 4.99 -13.96
N PRO A 46 -29.74 5.99 -13.39
CA PRO A 46 -31.13 6.23 -13.72
C PRO A 46 -31.22 6.59 -15.21
N SER A 47 -31.86 5.72 -15.99
CA SER A 47 -32.23 6.04 -17.37
C SER A 47 -33.71 6.42 -17.38
N LYS A 48 -34.07 7.54 -17.96
CA LYS A 48 -35.46 7.97 -18.14
C LYS A 48 -36.31 6.95 -18.92
N GLN A 49 -35.69 6.00 -19.62
CA GLN A 49 -36.35 4.97 -20.43
C GLN A 49 -36.28 3.57 -19.84
N ARG A 50 -35.95 3.42 -18.55
CA ARG A 50 -35.73 2.11 -17.97
C ARG A 50 -37.07 1.39 -17.72
N GLN A 51 -37.37 0.35 -18.48
CA GLN A 51 -38.56 -0.50 -18.28
C GLN A 51 -38.44 -1.51 -17.14
N ARG A 52 -37.22 -1.87 -16.70
CA ARG A 52 -36.98 -2.85 -15.63
C ARG A 52 -36.49 -2.20 -14.35
N LYS A 53 -36.91 -2.72 -13.18
CA LYS A 53 -36.38 -2.31 -11.87
C LYS A 53 -34.84 -2.45 -11.82
N VAL A 54 -34.19 -1.67 -10.93
CA VAL A 54 -32.77 -1.78 -10.66
C VAL A 54 -32.43 -3.22 -10.25
N GLY A 55 -31.49 -3.85 -10.95
CA GLY A 55 -31.16 -5.26 -10.72
C GLY A 55 -32.00 -6.28 -11.52
N GLY A 56 -33.00 -5.86 -12.32
CA GLY A 56 -33.88 -6.74 -13.11
C GLY A 56 -33.27 -7.40 -14.35
N GLY A 57 -31.94 -7.52 -14.41
CA GLY A 57 -31.23 -8.26 -15.44
C GLY A 57 -30.71 -9.62 -14.95
N ARG A 58 -29.88 -10.28 -15.76
CA ARG A 58 -29.20 -11.53 -15.35
C ARG A 58 -28.35 -11.27 -14.11
N ASN A 59 -28.52 -12.10 -13.08
CA ASN A 59 -27.73 -11.99 -11.86
C ASN A 59 -26.23 -12.15 -12.15
N PRO A 60 -25.37 -11.30 -11.52
CA PRO A 60 -23.93 -11.47 -11.64
C PRO A 60 -23.48 -12.79 -10.98
N LYS A 61 -22.45 -13.44 -11.51
CA LYS A 61 -21.95 -14.71 -10.97
C LYS A 61 -21.33 -14.56 -9.56
N LEU A 62 -20.77 -13.37 -9.23
CA LEU A 62 -20.35 -13.02 -7.87
C LEU A 62 -21.32 -11.97 -7.31
N ILE A 63 -22.34 -12.45 -6.60
CA ILE A 63 -23.45 -11.63 -6.10
C ILE A 63 -23.05 -10.91 -4.81
N THR A 64 -22.31 -11.60 -3.94
CA THR A 64 -21.99 -11.14 -2.59
C THR A 64 -20.73 -10.29 -2.53
N VAL A 65 -20.62 -9.43 -1.53
CA VAL A 65 -19.42 -8.63 -1.30
C VAL A 65 -18.24 -9.53 -0.91
N GLU A 66 -18.50 -10.60 -0.16
CA GLU A 66 -17.49 -11.56 0.27
C GLU A 66 -16.80 -12.22 -0.93
N ASP A 67 -17.56 -12.68 -1.92
CA ASP A 67 -16.97 -13.33 -3.10
C ASP A 67 -16.20 -12.34 -3.97
N GLN A 68 -16.65 -11.09 -4.10
CA GLN A 68 -15.93 -10.03 -4.83
C GLN A 68 -14.66 -9.61 -4.08
N LEU A 69 -14.72 -9.49 -2.75
CA LEU A 69 -13.56 -9.24 -1.91
C LEU A 69 -12.59 -10.41 -1.96
N LEU A 70 -13.07 -11.65 -1.88
CA LEU A 70 -12.24 -12.85 -1.98
C LEU A 70 -11.45 -12.86 -3.30
N LEU A 71 -12.12 -12.61 -4.43
CA LEU A 71 -11.46 -12.50 -5.73
C LEU A 71 -10.35 -11.45 -5.72
N THR A 72 -10.63 -10.26 -5.15
CA THR A 72 -9.68 -9.16 -5.08
C THR A 72 -8.48 -9.52 -4.22
N LEU A 73 -8.70 -10.12 -3.04
CA LEU A 73 -7.62 -10.54 -2.13
C LEU A 73 -6.77 -11.66 -2.72
N VAL A 74 -7.39 -12.66 -3.38
CA VAL A 74 -6.67 -13.72 -4.08
C VAL A 74 -5.77 -13.13 -5.17
N TRP A 75 -6.28 -12.17 -5.93
CA TRP A 75 -5.49 -11.51 -6.95
C TRP A 75 -4.30 -10.74 -6.38
N VAL A 76 -4.48 -9.89 -5.38
CA VAL A 76 -3.35 -9.12 -4.81
C VAL A 76 -2.36 -10.02 -4.09
N LYS A 77 -2.83 -11.09 -3.44
CA LYS A 77 -1.99 -12.01 -2.69
C LYS A 77 -1.16 -12.91 -3.58
N LEU A 78 -1.76 -13.50 -4.59
CA LEU A 78 -1.10 -14.49 -5.47
C LEU A 78 -0.57 -13.87 -6.77
N TYR A 79 -1.11 -12.72 -7.17
CA TYR A 79 -0.77 -12.01 -8.40
C TYR A 79 -0.85 -12.89 -9.65
N CYS A 80 -1.86 -13.75 -9.69
CA CYS A 80 -2.14 -14.67 -10.79
C CYS A 80 -2.75 -13.95 -12.01
N THR A 81 -2.78 -14.66 -13.14
CA THR A 81 -3.40 -14.17 -14.38
C THR A 81 -4.92 -14.14 -14.26
N ASN A 82 -5.57 -13.31 -15.07
CA ASN A 82 -7.03 -13.30 -15.13
C ASN A 82 -7.60 -14.65 -15.59
N CYS A 83 -6.96 -15.34 -16.52
CA CYS A 83 -7.34 -16.67 -16.96
C CYS A 83 -7.40 -17.67 -15.79
N LEU A 84 -6.41 -17.66 -14.88
CA LEU A 84 -6.45 -18.51 -13.69
C LEU A 84 -7.61 -18.11 -12.76
N LEU A 85 -7.88 -16.82 -12.59
CA LEU A 85 -9.02 -16.35 -11.81
C LEU A 85 -10.36 -16.73 -12.46
N GLU A 86 -10.46 -16.69 -13.78
CA GLU A 86 -11.61 -17.18 -14.53
C GLU A 86 -11.88 -18.64 -14.18
N TYR A 87 -10.87 -19.50 -14.26
CA TYR A 87 -10.99 -20.91 -13.92
C TYR A 87 -11.42 -21.11 -12.45
N LEU A 88 -10.77 -20.42 -11.52
CA LEU A 88 -11.04 -20.56 -10.09
C LEU A 88 -12.45 -20.08 -9.70
N PHE A 89 -12.89 -18.95 -10.22
CA PHE A 89 -14.16 -18.31 -9.83
C PHE A 89 -15.32 -18.61 -10.78
N GLY A 90 -15.05 -19.16 -11.96
CA GLY A 90 -16.03 -19.47 -13.01
C GLY A 90 -16.69 -18.22 -13.59
N ILE A 91 -15.97 -17.11 -13.64
CA ILE A 91 -16.40 -15.84 -14.22
C ILE A 91 -15.54 -15.51 -15.43
N ASP A 92 -16.08 -14.81 -16.39
CA ASP A 92 -15.37 -14.38 -17.58
C ASP A 92 -14.18 -13.46 -17.24
N GLU A 93 -13.04 -13.65 -17.91
CA GLU A 93 -11.81 -12.89 -17.69
C GLU A 93 -12.02 -11.37 -17.77
N THR A 94 -12.86 -10.91 -18.69
CA THR A 94 -13.15 -9.47 -18.88
C THR A 94 -13.87 -8.86 -17.68
N ARG A 95 -14.60 -9.67 -16.90
CA ARG A 95 -15.35 -9.25 -15.71
C ARG A 95 -14.48 -9.13 -14.46
N ILE A 96 -13.33 -9.80 -14.42
CA ILE A 96 -12.44 -9.81 -13.23
C ILE A 96 -12.01 -8.41 -12.85
N LYS A 97 -11.56 -7.62 -13.84
CA LYS A 97 -11.17 -6.23 -13.61
C LYS A 97 -12.33 -5.39 -13.08
N GLN A 98 -13.56 -5.61 -13.57
CA GLN A 98 -14.74 -4.88 -13.11
C GLN A 98 -15.05 -5.16 -11.63
N TYR A 99 -14.96 -6.42 -11.17
CA TYR A 99 -15.15 -6.77 -9.77
C TYR A 99 -14.09 -6.13 -8.89
N ARG A 100 -12.82 -6.19 -9.29
CA ARG A 100 -11.72 -5.58 -8.55
C ARG A 100 -11.87 -4.07 -8.41
N THR A 101 -12.13 -3.35 -9.50
CA THR A 101 -12.30 -1.89 -9.48
C THR A 101 -13.49 -1.42 -8.65
N ARG A 102 -14.46 -2.28 -8.36
CA ARG A 102 -15.57 -2.01 -7.42
C ARG A 102 -15.13 -2.10 -5.96
N ILE A 103 -14.26 -3.04 -5.64
CA ILE A 103 -13.79 -3.30 -4.27
C ILE A 103 -12.62 -2.37 -3.88
N GLU A 104 -11.72 -2.05 -4.82
CA GLU A 104 -10.53 -1.24 -4.55
C GLU A 104 -10.79 0.08 -3.80
N PRO A 105 -11.78 0.92 -4.17
CA PRO A 105 -12.06 2.16 -3.45
C PRO A 105 -12.51 1.94 -2.00
N LEU A 106 -13.24 0.85 -1.74
CA LEU A 106 -13.75 0.52 -0.41
C LEU A 106 -12.60 0.16 0.53
N LEU A 107 -11.58 -0.56 0.01
CA LEU A 107 -10.42 -0.96 0.78
C LEU A 107 -9.44 0.18 1.07
N GLN A 108 -9.51 1.29 0.35
CA GLN A 108 -8.65 2.45 0.58
C GLN A 108 -9.07 3.30 1.80
N ASN A 109 -10.25 3.08 2.35
CA ASN A 109 -10.81 3.87 3.47
C ASN A 109 -10.07 3.66 4.81
N PHE A 110 -9.27 2.59 4.94
CA PHE A 110 -8.48 2.31 6.17
C PHE A 110 -7.13 3.04 6.23
N GLN A 111 -6.85 3.95 5.31
CA GLN A 111 -5.65 4.78 5.36
C GLN A 111 -5.89 5.99 6.27
N LEU A 112 -5.04 6.15 7.29
CA LEU A 112 -5.05 7.31 8.17
C LEU A 112 -4.79 8.62 7.41
N LEU A 113 -4.04 8.54 6.31
CA LEU A 113 -3.78 9.64 5.38
C LEU A 113 -4.41 9.34 4.02
N ALA A 114 -5.74 9.26 3.97
CA ALA A 114 -6.43 9.16 2.70
C ALA A 114 -6.11 10.38 1.84
N LYS A 115 -5.44 10.18 0.70
CA LYS A 115 -5.34 11.19 -0.36
C LYS A 115 -6.64 11.30 -1.16
N ASP A 116 -7.78 11.20 -0.49
CA ASP A 116 -9.03 11.66 -1.07
C ASP A 116 -8.93 13.18 -1.21
N LYS A 117 -9.24 13.70 -2.39
CA LYS A 117 -9.23 15.15 -2.67
C LYS A 117 -10.04 15.96 -1.66
N ARG A 118 -10.97 15.31 -0.93
CA ARG A 118 -11.90 15.92 0.03
C ARG A 118 -11.48 15.77 1.50
N LYS A 119 -10.61 14.81 1.86
CA LYS A 119 -10.23 14.51 3.26
C LYS A 119 -8.72 14.38 3.44
N LYS A 120 -7.94 15.33 2.93
CA LYS A 120 -6.50 15.36 3.22
C LYS A 120 -6.31 15.83 4.66
N ILE A 121 -5.71 14.99 5.50
CA ILE A 121 -5.04 15.48 6.70
C ILE A 121 -3.95 16.44 6.23
N ARG A 122 -4.08 17.70 6.59
CA ARG A 122 -3.19 18.78 6.11
C ARG A 122 -2.27 19.28 7.20
N THR A 123 -2.61 18.98 8.45
CA THR A 123 -1.87 19.48 9.61
C THR A 123 -1.48 18.35 10.56
N LEU A 124 -0.44 18.61 11.36
CA LEU A 124 -0.02 17.67 12.40
C LEU A 124 -1.10 17.53 13.49
N GLU A 125 -1.86 18.59 13.76
CA GLU A 125 -2.95 18.58 14.74
C GLU A 125 -4.07 17.62 14.32
N GLU A 126 -4.46 17.63 13.05
CA GLU A 126 -5.44 16.66 12.52
C GLU A 126 -4.94 15.23 12.67
N LEU A 127 -3.64 15.00 12.40
CA LEU A 127 -3.04 13.67 12.54
C LEU A 127 -2.96 13.24 14.02
N ARG A 128 -2.61 14.16 14.92
CA ARG A 128 -2.57 13.89 16.38
C ARG A 128 -3.95 13.64 16.99
N ARG A 129 -5.01 14.24 16.45
CA ARG A 129 -6.39 13.87 16.86
C ARG A 129 -6.71 12.41 16.57
N MET A 130 -6.18 11.85 15.48
CA MET A 130 -6.37 10.44 15.12
C MET A 130 -5.36 9.52 15.81
N ILE A 131 -4.16 10.04 16.11
CA ILE A 131 -3.06 9.32 16.75
C ILE A 131 -2.47 10.21 17.84
N PRO A 132 -3.08 10.23 19.05
CA PRO A 132 -2.67 11.14 20.12
C PRO A 132 -1.22 10.96 20.57
N ASP A 133 -0.67 9.74 20.49
CA ASP A 133 0.69 9.36 20.88
C ASP A 133 1.72 9.49 19.76
N LEU A 134 1.42 10.25 18.69
CA LEU A 134 2.34 10.47 17.57
C LEU A 134 3.43 11.45 17.95
N ASP A 135 4.63 10.94 18.22
CA ASP A 135 5.84 11.65 18.59
C ASP A 135 7.01 11.39 17.64
N GLU A 136 7.01 10.23 16.98
CA GLU A 136 8.07 9.83 16.06
C GLU A 136 7.51 9.13 14.81
N ILE A 137 8.21 9.30 13.71
CA ILE A 137 7.92 8.68 12.43
C ILE A 137 9.18 8.10 11.79
N ILE A 138 8.99 7.07 10.97
CA ILE A 138 10.08 6.36 10.31
C ILE A 138 9.77 6.34 8.82
N GLY A 139 10.72 6.80 8.00
CA GLY A 139 10.59 6.82 6.55
C GLY A 139 11.57 5.89 5.87
N ASP A 140 11.09 5.19 4.84
CA ASP A 140 11.94 4.42 3.93
C ASP A 140 11.28 4.31 2.55
N SER A 141 12.06 3.95 1.53
CA SER A 141 11.57 3.73 0.18
C SER A 141 11.67 2.26 -0.22
N THR A 142 10.76 1.82 -1.05
CA THR A 142 10.80 0.49 -1.64
C THR A 142 10.74 0.57 -3.15
N GLU A 143 11.46 -0.33 -3.81
CA GLU A 143 11.45 -0.46 -5.26
C GLU A 143 10.80 -1.77 -5.68
N GLN A 144 10.03 -1.71 -6.76
CA GLN A 144 9.46 -2.88 -7.42
C GLN A 144 9.86 -2.93 -8.88
N GLN A 145 10.24 -4.12 -9.35
CA GLN A 145 10.57 -4.34 -10.76
C GLN A 145 9.33 -4.16 -11.63
N ILE A 146 9.54 -3.52 -12.79
CA ILE A 146 8.52 -3.33 -13.83
C ILE A 146 8.98 -3.96 -15.15
N LEU A 147 8.07 -4.09 -16.10
CA LEU A 147 8.41 -4.41 -17.47
C LEU A 147 9.32 -3.32 -18.05
N ARG A 148 10.27 -3.74 -18.89
CA ARG A 148 11.16 -2.80 -19.58
C ARG A 148 10.34 -1.85 -20.43
N PRO A 149 10.42 -0.52 -20.24
CA PRO A 149 9.71 0.43 -21.07
C PRO A 149 10.22 0.37 -22.53
N GLU A 150 9.33 0.56 -23.50
CA GLU A 150 9.71 0.55 -24.92
C GLU A 150 10.64 1.72 -25.30
N LYS A 151 10.26 2.95 -24.89
CA LYS A 151 10.99 4.17 -25.26
C LYS A 151 12.32 4.27 -24.50
N LYS A 152 13.45 4.41 -25.20
CA LYS A 152 14.82 4.55 -24.60
C LYS A 152 14.89 5.63 -23.52
N ARG A 153 14.21 6.79 -23.68
CA ARG A 153 14.14 7.86 -22.68
C ARG A 153 13.53 7.36 -21.36
N ARG A 154 12.47 6.56 -21.43
CA ARG A 154 11.83 5.97 -20.24
C ARG A 154 12.69 4.88 -19.62
N GLN A 155 13.37 4.06 -20.45
CA GLN A 155 14.31 3.06 -19.94
C GLN A 155 15.36 3.71 -19.02
N LYS A 156 16.02 4.81 -19.46
CA LYS A 156 17.01 5.54 -18.67
C LYS A 156 16.45 6.09 -17.35
N LYS A 157 15.17 6.51 -17.31
CA LYS A 157 14.52 7.03 -16.09
C LYS A 157 14.16 5.93 -15.09
N TYR A 158 13.64 4.81 -15.57
CA TYR A 158 13.20 3.72 -14.71
C TYR A 158 14.32 2.78 -14.30
N TYR A 159 15.51 2.84 -14.90
CA TYR A 159 16.63 1.96 -14.55
C TYR A 159 17.22 2.31 -13.18
N SER A 160 17.11 1.36 -12.24
CA SER A 160 17.73 1.47 -10.91
C SER A 160 19.15 0.92 -10.96
N GLY A 161 20.14 1.78 -10.71
CA GLY A 161 21.54 1.38 -10.60
C GLY A 161 21.80 0.42 -9.42
N LYS A 162 21.01 0.56 -8.34
CA LYS A 162 21.05 -0.31 -7.15
C LYS A 162 20.50 -1.71 -7.45
N LYS A 163 19.37 -1.79 -8.17
CA LYS A 163 18.68 -3.06 -8.46
C LYS A 163 19.07 -3.70 -9.79
N LYS A 164 19.82 -2.98 -10.66
CA LYS A 164 20.25 -3.44 -11.99
C LYS A 164 19.10 -3.82 -12.94
N HIS A 165 17.90 -3.29 -12.72
CA HIS A 165 16.74 -3.45 -13.60
C HIS A 165 15.81 -2.24 -13.52
N HIS A 166 14.76 -2.22 -14.37
CA HIS A 166 13.79 -1.14 -14.39
C HIS A 166 12.84 -1.30 -13.20
N THR A 167 12.70 -0.22 -12.40
CA THR A 167 11.88 -0.22 -11.18
C THR A 167 11.01 1.02 -11.10
N ILE A 168 9.94 0.88 -10.33
CA ILE A 168 9.16 1.98 -9.77
C ILE A 168 9.45 2.05 -8.27
N LYS A 169 9.57 3.27 -7.75
CA LYS A 169 9.94 3.53 -6.35
C LYS A 169 8.81 4.24 -5.62
N THR A 170 8.52 3.79 -4.40
CA THR A 170 7.49 4.36 -3.53
C THR A 170 8.06 4.55 -2.14
N GLN A 171 7.80 5.71 -1.51
CA GLN A 171 8.20 5.98 -0.13
C GLN A 171 7.03 5.70 0.81
N LEU A 172 7.35 5.17 1.98
CA LEU A 172 6.44 4.97 3.11
C LEU A 172 6.89 5.81 4.30
N ILE A 173 5.91 6.34 5.02
CA ILE A 173 6.09 6.89 6.36
C ILE A 173 5.21 6.08 7.30
N ILE A 174 5.80 5.60 8.39
CA ILE A 174 5.08 4.87 9.43
C ILE A 174 5.29 5.53 10.79
N ASP A 175 4.41 5.20 11.75
CA ASP A 175 4.62 5.53 13.15
C ASP A 175 5.45 4.47 13.89
N LYS A 176 5.67 4.70 15.20
CA LYS A 176 6.40 3.77 16.07
C LYS A 176 5.75 2.38 16.21
N HIS A 177 4.47 2.23 15.88
CA HIS A 177 3.73 0.97 15.94
C HIS A 177 3.67 0.25 14.59
N GLY A 178 4.24 0.83 13.54
CA GLY A 178 4.25 0.27 12.19
C GLY A 178 2.97 0.55 11.40
N ARG A 179 2.11 1.48 11.84
CA ARG A 179 0.97 1.97 11.05
C ARG A 179 1.50 2.85 9.93
N ILE A 180 1.03 2.62 8.72
CA ILE A 180 1.41 3.40 7.54
C ILE A 180 0.63 4.70 7.57
N LEU A 181 1.33 5.82 7.70
CA LEU A 181 0.77 7.16 7.78
C LEU A 181 0.69 7.82 6.39
N ASP A 182 1.72 7.66 5.58
CA ASP A 182 1.77 8.22 4.23
C ASP A 182 2.44 7.30 3.23
N ILE A 183 1.97 7.40 1.99
CA ILE A 183 2.54 6.74 0.83
C ILE A 183 2.70 7.79 -0.26
N SER A 184 3.94 8.00 -0.72
CA SER A 184 4.19 8.93 -1.82
C SER A 184 3.54 8.47 -3.12
N GLU A 185 3.36 9.41 -4.06
CA GLU A 185 3.23 9.00 -5.45
C GLU A 185 4.51 8.29 -5.89
N SER A 186 4.33 7.17 -6.59
CA SER A 186 5.44 6.36 -7.07
C SER A 186 6.14 7.04 -8.23
N VAL A 187 7.46 6.94 -8.24
CA VAL A 187 8.32 7.60 -9.22
C VAL A 187 9.25 6.60 -9.91
N GLU A 188 9.96 7.07 -10.91
CA GLU A 188 10.97 6.28 -11.62
C GLU A 188 12.11 5.83 -10.69
N GLY A 189 12.57 4.59 -10.81
CA GLY A 189 13.55 3.97 -9.93
C GLY A 189 14.90 4.68 -9.85
N LYS A 190 15.29 5.46 -10.87
CA LYS A 190 16.50 6.27 -10.87
C LYS A 190 16.47 7.43 -9.86
N LYS A 191 15.28 7.91 -9.48
CA LYS A 191 15.13 9.04 -8.57
C LYS A 191 15.68 8.68 -7.18
N SER A 192 16.47 9.56 -6.57
CA SER A 192 17.01 9.32 -5.22
C SER A 192 15.90 9.37 -4.16
N ASP A 193 16.09 8.66 -3.05
CA ASP A 193 15.14 8.60 -1.94
C ASP A 193 14.91 10.00 -1.35
N TYR A 194 15.97 10.80 -1.24
CA TYR A 194 15.88 12.17 -0.76
C TYR A 194 15.02 13.08 -1.65
N LYS A 195 15.25 13.05 -3.00
CA LYS A 195 14.40 13.81 -3.94
C LYS A 195 12.94 13.35 -3.93
N LEU A 196 12.69 12.08 -3.63
CA LEU A 196 11.34 11.56 -3.49
C LEU A 196 10.68 12.13 -2.23
N LEU A 197 11.39 12.18 -1.10
CA LEU A 197 10.90 12.78 0.15
C LEU A 197 10.54 14.25 -0.03
N GLN A 198 11.43 15.05 -0.65
CA GLN A 198 11.17 16.45 -0.95
C GLN A 198 9.90 16.64 -1.80
N ALA A 199 9.69 15.79 -2.79
CA ALA A 199 8.52 15.86 -3.69
C ALA A 199 7.22 15.31 -3.05
N SER A 200 7.29 14.52 -1.98
CA SER A 200 6.12 13.85 -1.38
C SER A 200 5.18 14.79 -0.64
N GLY A 201 5.68 15.96 -0.21
CA GLY A 201 4.95 16.91 0.62
C GLY A 201 4.90 16.53 2.10
N VAL A 202 5.50 15.42 2.50
CA VAL A 202 5.57 14.94 3.89
C VAL A 202 6.25 15.98 4.80
N LEU A 203 7.32 16.62 4.32
CA LEU A 203 8.09 17.60 5.10
C LEU A 203 7.25 18.79 5.60
N LYS A 204 6.09 19.05 4.96
CA LYS A 204 5.20 20.16 5.37
C LYS A 204 4.47 19.92 6.69
N TRP A 205 4.23 18.64 7.05
CA TRP A 205 3.44 18.30 8.24
C TRP A 205 4.22 17.53 9.31
N VAL A 206 5.47 17.13 9.05
CA VAL A 206 6.31 16.40 10.03
C VAL A 206 7.08 17.31 10.98
N ARG A 207 6.91 18.63 10.91
CA ARG A 207 7.48 19.57 11.90
C ARG A 207 7.05 19.16 13.30
N ASN A 208 7.97 19.21 14.26
CA ASN A 208 7.75 18.78 15.65
C ASN A 208 7.54 17.27 15.86
N LEU A 209 7.98 16.45 14.91
CA LEU A 209 8.08 14.98 15.06
C LEU A 209 9.54 14.56 14.88
N LYS A 210 9.97 13.53 15.62
CA LYS A 210 11.24 12.86 15.34
C LYS A 210 11.13 12.06 14.07
N LEU A 211 12.02 12.33 13.11
CA LEU A 211 12.02 11.70 11.80
C LEU A 211 13.25 10.80 11.65
N TYR A 212 13.04 9.49 11.58
CA TYR A 212 14.11 8.51 11.37
C TYR A 212 14.17 8.06 9.91
N LEU A 213 15.33 8.22 9.28
CA LEU A 213 15.52 7.94 7.86
C LEU A 213 16.77 7.11 7.60
N ASP A 214 16.90 6.57 6.37
CA ASP A 214 18.10 5.86 5.93
C ASP A 214 19.22 6.81 5.49
N SER A 215 20.40 6.25 5.26
CA SER A 215 21.57 6.94 4.71
C SER A 215 21.32 7.53 3.30
N GLY A 216 20.34 7.07 2.57
CA GLY A 216 19.89 7.64 1.29
C GLY A 216 19.30 9.05 1.36
N TYR A 217 19.01 9.54 2.57
CA TYR A 217 18.41 10.86 2.82
C TYR A 217 19.43 11.91 3.32
N GLN A 218 20.71 11.72 3.01
CA GLN A 218 21.76 12.69 3.34
C GLN A 218 21.44 14.08 2.76
N GLY A 219 21.74 15.12 3.54
CA GLY A 219 21.44 16.53 3.20
C GLY A 219 20.18 17.06 3.88
N ILE A 220 19.31 16.22 4.44
CA ILE A 220 18.05 16.67 5.04
C ILE A 220 18.25 17.68 6.18
N ASN A 221 19.24 17.47 7.05
CA ASN A 221 19.52 18.37 8.17
C ASN A 221 20.11 19.72 7.74
N SER A 222 20.76 19.77 6.56
CA SER A 222 21.27 21.01 5.99
C SER A 222 20.18 21.80 5.27
N ASP A 223 19.33 21.09 4.51
CA ASP A 223 18.30 21.72 3.70
C ASP A 223 17.03 22.06 4.51
N PHE A 224 16.80 21.36 5.63
CA PHE A 224 15.65 21.52 6.52
C PHE A 224 16.08 21.46 7.99
N PRO A 225 16.82 22.50 8.50
CA PRO A 225 17.34 22.52 9.85
C PRO A 225 16.27 22.56 10.93
N GLU A 226 15.03 22.95 10.57
CA GLU A 226 13.87 22.96 11.46
C GLU A 226 13.28 21.56 11.74
N LEU A 227 13.76 20.51 11.06
CA LEU A 227 13.29 19.14 11.26
C LEU A 227 14.19 18.38 12.24
N ASP A 228 13.60 17.68 13.18
CA ASP A 228 14.33 16.73 14.05
C ASP A 228 14.56 15.41 13.28
N ALA A 229 15.44 15.45 12.27
CA ALA A 229 15.73 14.30 11.41
C ALA A 229 17.01 13.58 11.84
N THR A 230 16.89 12.29 12.10
CA THR A 230 17.99 11.40 12.48
C THR A 230 18.29 10.42 11.34
N ILE A 231 19.52 10.50 10.83
CA ILE A 231 20.05 9.64 9.76
C ILE A 231 21.34 8.93 10.21
N PRO A 232 21.68 7.77 9.63
CA PRO A 232 22.92 7.08 9.96
C PRO A 232 24.16 7.93 9.64
N ARG A 233 25.13 7.91 10.55
CA ARG A 233 26.42 8.55 10.35
C ARG A 233 27.26 7.78 9.38
N LYS A 234 27.71 8.42 8.30
CA LYS A 234 28.55 7.77 7.28
C LYS A 234 29.92 7.41 7.80
N LYS A 235 30.47 6.33 7.30
CA LYS A 235 31.87 5.98 7.48
C LYS A 235 32.74 6.99 6.72
N PRO A 236 33.75 7.61 7.35
CA PRO A 236 34.71 8.46 6.65
C PRO A 236 35.45 7.66 5.57
N ARG A 237 35.78 8.32 4.46
CA ARG A 237 36.54 7.68 3.38
C ARG A 237 37.95 7.30 3.88
N GLY A 238 38.39 6.08 3.65
CA GLY A 238 39.71 5.59 4.02
C GLY A 238 39.98 5.33 5.52
N LYS A 239 39.00 5.64 6.42
CA LYS A 239 39.17 5.42 7.86
C LYS A 239 38.08 4.46 8.42
N PRO A 240 38.37 3.70 9.49
CA PRO A 240 37.37 2.89 10.16
C PRO A 240 36.32 3.79 10.81
N GLN A 241 35.09 3.30 10.92
CA GLN A 241 34.04 4.01 11.65
C GLN A 241 34.32 4.00 13.17
N SER A 242 34.18 5.13 13.82
CA SER A 242 34.38 5.24 15.28
C SER A 242 33.42 4.34 16.06
N ARG A 243 33.82 3.91 17.26
CA ARG A 243 32.99 3.10 18.17
C ARG A 243 31.66 3.81 18.51
N SER A 244 31.71 5.11 18.77
CA SER A 244 30.53 5.94 19.03
C SER A 244 29.55 5.93 17.86
N ASN A 245 30.04 6.14 16.62
CA ASN A 245 29.20 6.10 15.43
C ASN A 245 28.59 4.70 15.17
N LYS A 246 29.33 3.62 15.46
CA LYS A 246 28.80 2.26 15.37
C LYS A 246 27.64 2.03 16.35
N ILE A 247 27.80 2.47 17.60
CA ILE A 247 26.76 2.37 18.64
C ILE A 247 25.53 3.19 18.22
N PHE A 248 25.71 4.42 17.79
CA PHE A 248 24.64 5.29 17.31
C PHE A 248 23.87 4.65 16.14
N ASN A 249 24.58 4.19 15.10
CA ASN A 249 23.95 3.55 13.93
C ASN A 249 23.24 2.25 14.32
N LYS A 250 23.74 1.48 15.28
CA LYS A 250 23.09 0.27 15.79
C LYS A 250 21.76 0.60 16.52
N LYS A 251 21.74 1.67 17.33
CA LYS A 251 20.49 2.15 17.96
C LYS A 251 19.46 2.57 16.90
N LEU A 252 19.89 3.36 15.93
CA LEU A 252 19.01 3.83 14.85
C LEU A 252 18.48 2.66 13.98
N SER A 253 19.33 1.68 13.67
CA SER A 253 18.91 0.48 12.92
C SER A 253 17.78 -0.29 13.64
N ARG A 254 17.82 -0.39 14.97
CA ARG A 254 16.76 -1.04 15.77
C ARG A 254 15.40 -0.33 15.63
N ILE A 255 15.42 1.01 15.51
CA ILE A 255 14.20 1.78 15.27
C ILE A 255 13.72 1.54 13.84
N ARG A 256 14.62 1.61 12.86
CA ARG A 256 14.29 1.48 11.43
C ARG A 256 13.83 0.09 11.02
N VAL A 257 14.18 -0.96 11.74
CA VAL A 257 13.65 -2.32 11.51
C VAL A 257 12.11 -2.34 11.43
N LYS A 258 11.41 -1.41 12.10
CA LYS A 258 9.94 -1.31 12.05
C LYS A 258 9.43 -1.03 10.63
N VAL A 259 10.04 -0.09 9.90
CA VAL A 259 9.65 0.23 8.52
C VAL A 259 10.05 -0.88 7.56
N GLU A 260 11.20 -1.51 7.76
CA GLU A 260 11.64 -2.67 6.99
C GLU A 260 10.67 -3.84 7.15
N ASN A 261 10.21 -4.11 8.38
CA ASN A 261 9.17 -5.11 8.66
C ASN A 261 7.82 -4.75 8.02
N THR A 262 7.46 -3.48 7.99
CA THR A 262 6.22 -3.03 7.33
C THR A 262 6.31 -3.21 5.82
N ILE A 263 7.45 -2.87 5.21
CA ILE A 263 7.72 -3.14 3.79
C ILE A 263 7.68 -4.66 3.52
N ALA A 264 8.26 -5.47 4.39
CA ALA A 264 8.19 -6.93 4.26
C ALA A 264 6.75 -7.48 4.34
N LYS A 265 5.90 -6.91 5.22
CA LYS A 265 4.46 -7.26 5.26
C LYS A 265 3.75 -6.90 3.95
N LEU A 266 4.01 -5.72 3.37
CA LEU A 266 3.47 -5.30 2.07
C LEU A 266 3.90 -6.27 0.96
N LYS A 267 5.17 -6.66 0.93
CA LYS A 267 5.73 -7.58 -0.07
C LYS A 267 5.27 -9.03 0.07
N LYS A 268 4.59 -9.41 1.16
CA LYS A 268 3.87 -10.69 1.24
C LYS A 268 2.68 -10.77 0.27
N PHE A 269 2.20 -9.63 -0.21
CA PHE A 269 1.25 -9.55 -1.31
C PHE A 269 2.04 -9.50 -2.62
N ARG A 270 1.98 -10.56 -3.40
CA ARG A 270 2.83 -10.78 -4.58
C ARG A 270 2.65 -9.68 -5.65
N VAL A 271 1.51 -9.00 -5.67
CA VAL A 271 1.29 -7.83 -6.53
C VAL A 271 2.30 -6.70 -6.27
N LEU A 272 2.88 -6.61 -5.06
CA LEU A 272 3.90 -5.62 -4.69
C LEU A 272 5.33 -6.18 -4.61
N SER A 273 5.55 -7.47 -4.83
CA SER A 273 6.88 -8.09 -4.77
C SER A 273 7.36 -8.66 -6.09
N GLU A 274 6.45 -9.16 -6.93
CA GLU A 274 6.80 -9.67 -8.26
C GLU A 274 7.00 -8.54 -9.28
N LYS A 275 7.51 -8.88 -10.47
CA LYS A 275 7.57 -7.94 -11.59
C LYS A 275 6.15 -7.43 -11.91
N TYR A 276 5.95 -6.12 -11.80
CA TYR A 276 4.64 -5.51 -12.05
C TYR A 276 4.30 -5.53 -13.54
N ARG A 277 3.14 -6.12 -13.87
CA ARG A 277 2.73 -6.42 -15.26
C ARG A 277 1.56 -5.57 -15.76
N HIS A 278 0.92 -4.81 -14.86
CA HIS A 278 -0.24 -3.99 -15.20
C HIS A 278 0.16 -2.54 -15.56
N ASN A 279 -0.85 -1.73 -15.89
CA ASN A 279 -0.64 -0.32 -16.20
C ASN A 279 -0.08 0.43 -14.97
N LEU A 280 1.01 1.16 -15.16
CA LEU A 280 1.64 1.93 -14.08
C LEU A 280 0.72 3.03 -13.50
N LYS A 281 -0.30 3.48 -14.23
CA LYS A 281 -1.32 4.41 -13.70
C LYS A 281 -2.14 3.81 -12.55
N GLU A 282 -2.31 2.48 -12.53
CA GLU A 282 -3.04 1.77 -11.48
C GLU A 282 -2.16 1.44 -10.26
N TYR A 283 -0.83 1.56 -10.39
CA TYR A 283 0.12 1.12 -9.37
C TYR A 283 -0.10 1.78 -8.01
N ASN A 284 -0.26 3.10 -7.99
CA ASN A 284 -0.46 3.84 -6.74
C ASN A 284 -1.76 3.44 -6.03
N SER A 285 -2.83 3.21 -6.77
CA SER A 285 -4.12 2.73 -6.23
C SER A 285 -3.95 1.36 -5.58
N ILE A 286 -3.30 0.43 -6.29
CA ILE A 286 -3.05 -0.92 -5.79
C ILE A 286 -2.14 -0.90 -4.55
N PHE A 287 -1.07 -0.08 -4.59
CA PHE A 287 -0.16 0.04 -3.45
C PHE A 287 -0.89 0.56 -2.20
N ARG A 288 -1.71 1.60 -2.35
CA ARG A 288 -2.53 2.16 -1.27
C ARG A 288 -3.54 1.15 -0.73
N MET A 289 -4.21 0.41 -1.61
CA MET A 289 -5.14 -0.64 -1.21
C MET A 289 -4.44 -1.70 -0.34
N VAL A 290 -3.28 -2.21 -0.75
CA VAL A 290 -2.53 -3.20 0.06
C VAL A 290 -2.05 -2.59 1.37
N ALA A 291 -1.61 -1.34 1.37
CA ALA A 291 -1.22 -0.63 2.60
C ALA A 291 -2.40 -0.46 3.58
N SER A 292 -3.58 -0.16 3.07
CA SER A 292 -4.81 -0.11 3.87
C SER A 292 -5.13 -1.47 4.50
N LEU A 293 -4.98 -2.55 3.77
CA LEU A 293 -5.14 -3.91 4.29
C LEU A 293 -4.13 -4.22 5.41
N ILE A 294 -2.89 -3.75 5.31
CA ILE A 294 -1.89 -3.90 6.37
C ILE A 294 -2.27 -3.06 7.60
N ASN A 295 -2.72 -1.82 7.41
CA ASN A 295 -3.17 -0.97 8.52
C ASN A 295 -4.36 -1.60 9.23
N PHE A 296 -5.37 -2.08 8.52
CA PHE A 296 -6.51 -2.79 9.09
C PHE A 296 -6.06 -3.94 9.99
N ARG A 297 -5.17 -4.81 9.52
CA ARG A 297 -4.64 -5.92 10.33
C ARG A 297 -3.82 -5.46 11.53
N THR A 298 -3.10 -4.36 11.41
CA THR A 298 -2.32 -3.79 12.52
C THR A 298 -3.23 -3.25 13.61
N GLN A 299 -4.34 -2.61 13.23
CA GLN A 299 -5.36 -2.13 14.17
C GLN A 299 -6.05 -3.29 14.91
N GLN A 300 -6.51 -4.32 14.18
CA GLN A 300 -7.17 -5.48 14.81
C GLN A 300 -6.29 -6.15 15.88
N ARG A 301 -4.97 -6.21 15.68
CA ARG A 301 -4.04 -6.83 16.63
C ARG A 301 -3.69 -5.98 17.83
N ASN A 302 -3.92 -4.69 17.77
CA ASN A 302 -3.65 -3.79 18.92
C ASN A 302 -4.86 -3.66 19.85
N PHE A 303 -6.04 -4.18 19.44
CA PHE A 303 -7.26 -4.20 20.23
C PHE A 303 -7.54 -5.60 20.86
N CYS A 304 -6.72 -6.60 20.53
CA CYS A 304 -6.67 -7.91 21.19
C CYS A 304 -5.47 -7.96 22.16
#